data_418e8f171ebd95eb9e7cdfa241d9a76a
#
_entry.id   418e8f171ebd95eb9e7cdfa241d9a76a
#
_cell.length_a   1.000
_cell.length_b   1.000
_cell.length_c   1.000
_cell.angle_alpha   90.00
_cell.angle_beta   90.00
_cell.angle_gamma   90.00
#
_symmetry.space_group_name_H-M   'P 1'
#
loop_
_entity.id
_entity.type
_entity.pdbx_description
1 polymer ?
#
loop_
_entity_poly.entity_id
_entity_poly.type
_entity_poly.pdbx_seq_one_letter_code
_entity_poly.pdbx_strand_id
1 'polypeptide(L)'
;TIGDSSVQGVDFGFVKPATIGDRVWNDQDHNGVDNGEPGVPGVTVILKDASGNEVARTKTDANGNYRFEGVLPGTYSVSIEVPAGYEAVATSKDVTVAEGEVNLDMDFPLTLIPAAPSPSQPVKSILAKTGSDAQWIAILTAMLLTAGVGALGAARKRRN
;
A
#
# COMPACT_ATOMS: atom_id res chain seq x y z
N THR A 1 2.62 -3.75 71.27
CA THR A 1 2.89 -2.77 70.23
C THR A 1 2.70 -3.46 68.89
N ILE A 2 1.49 -3.33 68.36
CA ILE A 2 1.18 -3.75 67.00
C ILE A 2 1.67 -2.68 66.07
N GLY A 3 2.72 -3.05 65.29
CA GLY A 3 3.29 -2.17 64.31
C GLY A 3 2.23 -1.82 63.26
N ASP A 4 2.02 -0.53 63.09
CA ASP A 4 1.22 0.06 62.02
C ASP A 4 1.91 -0.27 60.67
N SER A 5 1.39 -1.33 60.03
CA SER A 5 1.71 -1.57 58.62
C SER A 5 0.83 -0.64 57.81
N SER A 6 1.33 0.59 57.63
CA SER A 6 0.77 1.43 56.58
C SER A 6 0.90 0.72 55.24
N VAL A 7 -0.18 0.15 54.79
CA VAL A 7 -0.33 -0.28 53.40
C VAL A 7 -0.25 1.00 52.59
N GLN A 8 0.94 1.28 52.02
CA GLN A 8 1.08 2.36 51.05
C GLN A 8 0.07 2.11 49.94
N GLY A 9 -0.81 3.10 49.76
CA GLY A 9 -1.92 3.02 48.83
C GLY A 9 -1.46 2.53 47.46
N VAL A 10 -2.08 1.47 47.01
CA VAL A 10 -1.91 1.07 45.61
C VAL A 10 -2.61 2.13 44.78
N ASP A 11 -1.81 3.00 44.19
CA ASP A 11 -2.31 4.05 43.32
C ASP A 11 -2.66 3.43 41.97
N PHE A 12 -3.94 3.32 41.64
CA PHE A 12 -4.43 2.86 40.37
C PHE A 12 -4.52 4.03 39.41
N GLY A 13 -3.41 4.30 38.70
CA GLY A 13 -3.41 5.25 37.61
C GLY A 13 -4.26 4.73 36.45
N PHE A 14 -5.35 5.42 36.13
CA PHE A 14 -6.11 5.16 34.92
C PHE A 14 -5.48 5.93 33.75
N VAL A 15 -5.00 5.21 32.76
CA VAL A 15 -4.51 5.79 31.49
C VAL A 15 -5.70 5.94 30.55
N LYS A 16 -5.90 7.13 30.01
CA LYS A 16 -6.92 7.33 28.95
C LYS A 16 -6.38 6.77 27.64
N PRO A 17 -7.11 5.83 27.02
CA PRO A 17 -6.67 5.30 25.75
C PRO A 17 -6.73 6.35 24.64
N ALA A 18 -5.81 6.22 23.70
CA ALA A 18 -5.76 7.00 22.48
C ALA A 18 -6.55 6.34 21.36
N THR A 19 -6.77 7.08 20.29
CA THR A 19 -7.35 6.60 19.04
C THR A 19 -6.39 6.93 17.90
N ILE A 20 -6.15 5.95 17.02
CA ILE A 20 -5.36 6.11 15.80
C ILE A 20 -6.24 5.71 14.63
N GLY A 21 -6.27 6.50 13.59
CA GLY A 21 -7.03 6.16 12.38
C GLY A 21 -6.82 7.19 11.31
N ASP A 22 -7.46 6.98 10.19
CA ASP A 22 -7.70 7.89 9.10
C ASP A 22 -8.32 7.14 7.91
N ARG A 23 -7.88 7.44 6.71
CA ARG A 23 -8.47 7.00 5.46
C ARG A 23 -7.44 6.42 4.50
N VAL A 24 -7.89 5.44 3.71
CA VAL A 24 -7.20 4.93 2.52
C VAL A 24 -8.04 5.29 1.32
N TRP A 25 -7.46 6.00 0.34
CA TRP A 25 -8.21 6.47 -0.84
C TRP A 25 -7.45 6.17 -2.14
N ASN A 26 -8.17 6.24 -3.25
CA ASN A 26 -7.60 6.10 -4.58
C ASN A 26 -7.19 7.49 -5.10
N ASP A 27 -5.92 7.80 -4.95
CA ASP A 27 -5.28 9.04 -5.43
C ASP A 27 -5.25 9.05 -6.97
N GLN A 28 -6.29 9.66 -7.57
CA GLN A 28 -6.51 9.65 -9.01
C GLN A 28 -5.67 10.69 -9.74
N ASP A 29 -5.35 11.79 -9.08
CA ASP A 29 -4.55 12.88 -9.63
C ASP A 29 -3.07 12.81 -9.23
N HIS A 30 -2.68 11.82 -8.41
CA HIS A 30 -1.32 11.51 -7.96
C HIS A 30 -0.67 12.67 -7.18
N ASN A 31 -1.47 13.45 -6.46
CA ASN A 31 -0.98 14.56 -5.66
C ASN A 31 -0.68 14.19 -4.19
N GLY A 32 -1.12 13.01 -3.75
CA GLY A 32 -0.93 12.51 -2.38
C GLY A 32 -1.81 13.22 -1.34
N VAL A 33 -2.82 13.97 -1.75
CA VAL A 33 -3.72 14.73 -0.89
C VAL A 33 -5.15 14.28 -1.13
N ASP A 34 -5.86 13.88 -0.06
CA ASP A 34 -7.29 13.56 -0.17
C ASP A 34 -8.10 14.85 -0.40
N ASN A 35 -8.53 15.08 -1.62
CA ASN A 35 -9.35 16.20 -2.05
C ASN A 35 -10.79 15.80 -2.37
N GLY A 36 -11.27 14.72 -1.78
CA GLY A 36 -12.62 14.16 -1.95
C GLY A 36 -12.66 12.97 -2.90
N GLU A 37 -11.54 12.33 -3.10
CA GLU A 37 -11.39 11.15 -3.94
C GLU A 37 -12.05 9.90 -3.34
N PRO A 38 -12.32 8.86 -4.16
CA PRO A 38 -12.98 7.65 -3.67
C PRO A 38 -12.12 6.90 -2.65
N GLY A 39 -12.69 6.56 -1.50
CA GLY A 39 -12.04 5.67 -0.54
C GLY A 39 -11.89 4.25 -1.09
N VAL A 40 -10.88 3.54 -0.62
CA VAL A 40 -10.64 2.12 -0.98
C VAL A 40 -11.13 1.23 0.15
N PRO A 41 -12.24 0.50 -0.02
CA PRO A 41 -12.80 -0.36 1.01
C PRO A 41 -12.05 -1.69 1.14
N GLY A 42 -12.10 -2.29 2.33
CA GLY A 42 -11.61 -3.64 2.58
C GLY A 42 -10.09 -3.77 2.66
N VAL A 43 -9.35 -2.67 2.64
CA VAL A 43 -7.89 -2.67 2.84
C VAL A 43 -7.58 -3.11 4.26
N THR A 44 -6.72 -4.11 4.41
CA THR A 44 -6.25 -4.54 5.73
C THR A 44 -5.26 -3.50 6.28
N VAL A 45 -5.54 -3.01 7.47
CA VAL A 45 -4.66 -2.09 8.21
C VAL A 45 -4.21 -2.76 9.50
N ILE A 46 -2.92 -2.68 9.79
CA ILE A 46 -2.26 -3.36 10.89
C ILE A 46 -1.56 -2.33 11.77
N LEU A 47 -1.84 -2.36 13.05
CA LEU A 47 -1.14 -1.58 14.07
C LEU A 47 -0.08 -2.45 14.73
N LYS A 48 1.16 -1.97 14.77
CA LYS A 48 2.29 -2.65 15.42
C LYS A 48 2.89 -1.77 16.51
N ASP A 49 3.41 -2.41 17.56
CA ASP A 49 4.18 -1.72 18.59
C ASP A 49 5.60 -1.35 18.10
N ALA A 50 6.35 -0.62 18.93
CA ALA A 50 7.74 -0.22 18.64
C ALA A 50 8.70 -1.43 18.47
N SER A 51 8.31 -2.63 18.89
CA SER A 51 9.05 -3.88 18.73
C SER A 51 8.69 -4.61 17.42
N GLY A 52 7.70 -4.10 16.67
CA GLY A 52 7.21 -4.68 15.43
C GLY A 52 6.15 -5.76 15.61
N ASN A 53 5.66 -6.00 16.85
CA ASN A 53 4.59 -6.96 17.09
C ASN A 53 3.23 -6.36 16.69
N GLU A 54 2.37 -7.16 16.08
CA GLU A 54 1.00 -6.76 15.77
C GLU A 54 0.20 -6.59 17.08
N VAL A 55 -0.35 -5.40 17.28
CA VAL A 55 -1.19 -5.03 18.43
C VAL A 55 -2.66 -5.13 18.07
N ALA A 56 -3.01 -4.70 16.86
CA ALA A 56 -4.37 -4.72 16.35
C ALA A 56 -4.40 -4.79 14.83
N ARG A 57 -5.54 -5.24 14.30
CA ARG A 57 -5.82 -5.32 12.86
C ARG A 57 -7.26 -4.90 12.61
N THR A 58 -7.47 -4.13 11.54
CA THR A 58 -8.80 -3.74 11.07
C THR A 58 -8.86 -3.71 9.55
N LYS A 59 -10.02 -3.39 9.00
CA LYS A 59 -10.20 -3.15 7.58
C LYS A 59 -10.89 -1.82 7.36
N THR A 60 -10.58 -1.19 6.23
CA THR A 60 -11.28 0.03 5.84
C THR A 60 -12.75 -0.24 5.53
N ASP A 61 -13.60 0.71 5.89
CA ASP A 61 -15.03 0.71 5.59
C ASP A 61 -15.34 1.05 4.11
N ALA A 62 -16.62 1.20 3.77
CA ALA A 62 -17.07 1.53 2.41
C ALA A 62 -16.53 2.88 1.89
N ASN A 63 -16.13 3.77 2.78
CA ASN A 63 -15.58 5.09 2.47
C ASN A 63 -14.05 5.13 2.57
N GLY A 64 -13.40 4.00 2.85
CA GLY A 64 -11.97 3.90 3.04
C GLY A 64 -11.48 4.27 4.44
N ASN A 65 -12.38 4.58 5.40
CA ASN A 65 -11.97 4.96 6.76
C ASN A 65 -11.61 3.73 7.59
N TYR A 66 -10.66 3.90 8.51
CA TYR A 66 -10.31 2.89 9.51
C TYR A 66 -10.00 3.54 10.85
N ARG A 67 -10.10 2.78 11.93
CA ARG A 67 -9.84 3.27 13.28
C ARG A 67 -9.38 2.15 14.21
N PHE A 68 -8.41 2.48 15.07
CA PHE A 68 -8.00 1.71 16.24
C PHE A 68 -8.34 2.50 17.48
N GLU A 69 -9.22 1.98 18.31
CA GLU A 69 -9.62 2.57 19.57
C GLU A 69 -8.99 1.80 20.74
N GLY A 70 -8.87 2.43 21.89
CA GLY A 70 -8.33 1.77 23.07
C GLY A 70 -6.81 1.57 23.05
N VAL A 71 -6.10 2.34 22.24
CA VAL A 71 -4.65 2.25 22.11
C VAL A 71 -3.98 2.92 23.31
N LEU A 72 -3.03 2.24 23.97
CA LEU A 72 -2.26 2.85 25.06
C LEU A 72 -1.31 3.91 24.51
N PRO A 73 -0.94 4.94 25.33
CA PRO A 73 0.08 5.90 24.94
C PRO A 73 1.39 5.20 24.58
N GLY A 74 2.02 5.63 23.48
CA GLY A 74 3.24 4.99 23.01
C GLY A 74 3.54 5.26 21.54
N THR A 75 4.61 4.64 21.06
CA THR A 75 4.99 4.69 19.64
C THR A 75 4.56 3.42 18.93
N TYR A 76 3.94 3.61 17.77
CA TYR A 76 3.37 2.55 16.95
C TYR A 76 3.75 2.76 15.48
N SER A 77 3.60 1.71 14.68
CA SER A 77 3.64 1.77 13.23
C SER A 77 2.31 1.27 12.68
N VAL A 78 1.66 2.09 11.86
CA VAL A 78 0.47 1.70 11.10
C VAL A 78 0.91 1.24 9.73
N SER A 79 0.51 0.05 9.31
CA SER A 79 0.84 -0.50 7.99
C SER A 79 -0.40 -1.01 7.28
N ILE A 80 -0.38 -0.98 5.95
CA ILE A 80 -1.45 -1.48 5.09
C ILE A 80 -0.98 -2.66 4.24
N GLU A 81 -1.89 -3.60 3.98
CA GLU A 81 -1.73 -4.61 2.94
C GLU A 81 -2.34 -4.05 1.65
N VAL A 82 -1.47 -3.70 0.68
CA VAL A 82 -1.93 -3.10 -0.58
C VAL A 82 -2.77 -4.11 -1.36
N PRO A 83 -4.02 -3.79 -1.70
CA PRO A 83 -4.87 -4.72 -2.44
C PRO A 83 -4.42 -4.89 -3.89
N ALA A 84 -4.75 -6.04 -4.48
CA ALA A 84 -4.44 -6.31 -5.88
C ALA A 84 -5.03 -5.24 -6.80
N GLY A 85 -4.25 -4.78 -7.78
CA GLY A 85 -4.64 -3.71 -8.70
C GLY A 85 -4.35 -2.31 -8.20
N TYR A 86 -3.73 -2.16 -7.02
CA TYR A 86 -3.26 -0.88 -6.51
C TYR A 86 -1.76 -0.91 -6.24
N GLU A 87 -1.16 0.25 -6.23
CA GLU A 87 0.17 0.51 -5.71
C GLU A 87 0.11 1.62 -4.66
N ALA A 88 1.10 1.67 -3.76
CA ALA A 88 1.21 2.66 -2.71
C ALA A 88 2.59 3.29 -2.69
N VAL A 89 2.66 4.60 -2.43
CA VAL A 89 3.94 5.31 -2.23
C VAL A 89 4.56 4.91 -0.90
N ALA A 90 3.72 4.71 0.12
CA ALA A 90 4.12 4.24 1.44
C ALA A 90 3.13 3.18 1.94
N THR A 91 3.65 2.10 2.50
CA THR A 91 2.84 1.01 3.07
C THR A 91 2.84 1.01 4.60
N SER A 92 3.60 1.91 5.22
CA SER A 92 3.64 2.09 6.66
C SER A 92 4.01 3.52 7.05
N LYS A 93 3.48 3.98 8.18
CA LYS A 93 3.77 5.25 8.82
C LYS A 93 3.92 5.06 10.33
N ASP A 94 4.88 5.73 10.94
CA ASP A 94 5.07 5.70 12.39
C ASP A 94 4.29 6.82 13.06
N VAL A 95 3.74 6.55 14.24
CA VAL A 95 2.95 7.49 15.03
C VAL A 95 3.27 7.33 16.51
N THR A 96 3.36 8.44 17.21
CA THR A 96 3.43 8.45 18.67
C THR A 96 2.19 9.13 19.19
N VAL A 97 1.46 8.46 20.08
CA VAL A 97 0.23 8.99 20.68
C VAL A 97 0.38 9.17 22.17
N ALA A 98 -0.13 10.30 22.67
CA ALA A 98 -0.23 10.62 24.08
C ALA A 98 -1.54 10.07 24.66
N GLU A 99 -1.68 10.19 26.00
CA GLU A 99 -2.89 9.80 26.71
C GLU A 99 -4.12 10.58 26.24
N GLY A 100 -5.15 9.86 25.81
CA GLY A 100 -6.42 10.42 25.32
C GLY A 100 -6.34 11.13 23.98
N GLU A 101 -5.23 11.02 23.28
CA GLU A 101 -5.04 11.64 21.96
C GLU A 101 -5.88 10.93 20.88
N VAL A 102 -6.38 11.74 19.95
CA VAL A 102 -7.02 11.26 18.72
C VAL A 102 -6.15 11.71 17.56
N ASN A 103 -5.43 10.75 16.96
CA ASN A 103 -4.59 10.99 15.79
C ASN A 103 -5.28 10.46 14.54
N LEU A 104 -5.55 11.34 13.59
CA LEU A 104 -6.21 11.05 12.31
C LEU A 104 -5.35 11.54 11.13
N ASP A 105 -4.03 11.37 11.24
CA ASP A 105 -3.07 11.77 10.21
C ASP A 105 -2.40 10.53 9.55
N MET A 106 -2.94 9.33 9.81
CA MET A 106 -2.38 8.07 9.33
C MET A 106 -3.06 7.61 8.03
N ASP A 107 -3.13 8.50 7.08
CA ASP A 107 -3.72 8.34 5.76
C ASP A 107 -2.79 7.61 4.76
N PHE A 108 -3.37 6.89 3.80
CA PHE A 108 -2.62 6.15 2.76
C PHE A 108 -3.23 6.37 1.37
N PRO A 109 -2.55 7.15 0.51
CA PRO A 109 -2.89 7.23 -0.90
C PRO A 109 -2.52 5.94 -1.62
N LEU A 110 -3.46 5.39 -2.37
CA LEU A 110 -3.27 4.27 -3.27
C LEU A 110 -3.54 4.71 -4.71
N THR A 111 -2.73 4.26 -5.64
CA THR A 111 -2.94 4.50 -7.07
C THR A 111 -3.43 3.22 -7.73
N LEU A 112 -4.51 3.32 -8.51
CA LEU A 112 -5.03 2.20 -9.28
C LEU A 112 -4.06 1.87 -10.43
N ILE A 113 -3.55 0.65 -10.47
CA ILE A 113 -2.73 0.16 -11.59
C ILE A 113 -3.68 -0.11 -12.75
N PRO A 114 -3.52 0.56 -13.92
CA PRO A 114 -4.32 0.23 -15.09
C PRO A 114 -4.13 -1.25 -15.43
N ALA A 115 -5.23 -1.98 -15.58
CA ALA A 115 -5.16 -3.37 -16.03
C ALA A 115 -4.39 -3.41 -17.36
N ALA A 116 -3.31 -4.20 -17.41
CA ALA A 116 -2.63 -4.44 -18.66
C ALA A 116 -3.66 -4.89 -19.71
N PRO A 117 -3.64 -4.37 -20.93
CA PRO A 117 -4.59 -4.77 -21.96
C PRO A 117 -4.53 -6.27 -22.09
N SER A 118 -5.68 -6.91 -21.84
CA SER A 118 -5.80 -8.38 -21.93
C SER A 118 -5.37 -8.83 -23.33
N PRO A 119 -4.45 -9.80 -23.47
CA PRO A 119 -3.96 -10.24 -24.77
C PRO A 119 -4.98 -11.01 -25.60
N SER A 120 -6.26 -11.00 -25.24
CA SER A 120 -7.33 -11.77 -25.87
C SER A 120 -8.42 -10.91 -26.51
N GLN A 121 -8.01 -9.94 -27.33
CA GLN A 121 -8.87 -9.54 -28.44
C GLN A 121 -8.20 -10.04 -29.71
N PRO A 122 -8.79 -11.04 -30.40
CA PRO A 122 -8.37 -11.29 -31.77
C PRO A 122 -8.64 -9.98 -32.50
N VAL A 123 -7.59 -9.33 -32.98
CA VAL A 123 -7.70 -8.27 -33.96
C VAL A 123 -8.55 -8.86 -35.09
N LYS A 124 -9.84 -8.52 -35.11
CA LYS A 124 -10.66 -8.75 -36.25
C LYS A 124 -9.92 -8.10 -37.39
N SER A 125 -9.21 -8.91 -38.16
CA SER A 125 -8.65 -8.50 -39.42
C SER A 125 -9.81 -7.87 -40.20
N ILE A 126 -9.85 -6.55 -40.20
CA ILE A 126 -10.63 -5.82 -41.19
C ILE A 126 -9.88 -6.03 -42.46
N LEU A 127 -10.27 -7.10 -43.17
CA LEU A 127 -9.91 -7.27 -44.56
C LEU A 127 -10.53 -6.07 -45.27
N ALA A 128 -9.78 -4.99 -45.37
CA ALA A 128 -10.16 -3.88 -46.19
C ALA A 128 -10.24 -4.40 -47.60
N LYS A 129 -11.47 -4.44 -48.07
CA LYS A 129 -11.81 -4.67 -49.46
C LYS A 129 -11.00 -3.71 -50.30
N THR A 130 -10.07 -4.22 -51.08
CA THR A 130 -9.24 -3.51 -52.02
C THR A 130 -10.10 -2.65 -52.97
N GLY A 131 -10.05 -1.35 -52.77
CA GLY A 131 -10.34 -0.34 -53.74
C GLY A 131 -9.07 0.48 -53.84
N SER A 132 -8.49 0.45 -55.03
CA SER A 132 -7.29 1.17 -55.47
C SER A 132 -7.19 2.57 -54.82
N ASP A 133 -6.16 2.77 -53.98
CA ASP A 133 -5.24 3.91 -54.10
C ASP A 133 -4.13 3.73 -53.06
N ALA A 134 -2.95 3.72 -53.61
CA ALA A 134 -1.69 3.51 -52.95
C ALA A 134 -1.31 4.62 -51.95
N GLN A 135 -0.42 4.25 -51.02
CA GLN A 135 0.44 5.09 -50.20
C GLN A 135 -0.10 5.48 -48.82
N TRP A 136 0.01 4.53 -47.90
CA TRP A 136 0.47 4.80 -46.53
C TRP A 136 1.14 3.56 -46.02
N ILE A 137 2.42 3.43 -46.21
CA ILE A 137 3.25 2.44 -45.51
C ILE A 137 3.44 2.98 -44.10
N ALA A 138 2.61 2.57 -43.18
CA ALA A 138 2.87 2.71 -41.75
C ALA A 138 3.81 1.59 -41.34
N ILE A 139 5.07 1.93 -41.17
CA ILE A 139 6.10 1.05 -40.60
C ILE A 139 5.78 0.93 -39.12
N LEU A 140 5.09 -0.14 -38.74
CA LEU A 140 5.04 -0.60 -37.36
C LEU A 140 6.35 -1.35 -37.10
N THR A 141 7.35 -0.66 -36.59
CA THR A 141 8.49 -1.32 -35.93
C THR A 141 8.02 -1.88 -34.60
N ALA A 142 7.62 -3.13 -34.62
CA ALA A 142 7.49 -3.92 -33.39
C ALA A 142 8.89 -4.09 -32.80
N MET A 143 9.20 -3.36 -31.74
CA MET A 143 10.36 -3.66 -30.91
C MET A 143 10.11 -4.94 -30.15
N LEU A 144 10.59 -6.04 -30.72
CA LEU A 144 10.71 -7.30 -30.00
C LEU A 144 11.92 -7.20 -29.08
N LEU A 145 11.72 -6.94 -27.82
CA LEU A 145 12.75 -7.09 -26.80
C LEU A 145 12.92 -8.58 -26.51
N THR A 146 13.83 -9.22 -27.26
CA THR A 146 14.32 -10.54 -26.88
C THR A 146 15.34 -10.36 -25.76
N ALA A 147 14.99 -10.79 -24.56
CA ALA A 147 15.93 -11.02 -23.49
C ALA A 147 16.87 -12.15 -23.90
N GLY A 148 18.03 -11.82 -24.41
CA GLY A 148 19.07 -12.76 -24.71
C GLY A 148 19.80 -13.19 -23.45
N VAL A 149 19.55 -14.40 -23.03
CA VAL A 149 20.42 -15.11 -22.07
C VAL A 149 21.67 -15.51 -22.82
N GLY A 150 22.77 -14.78 -22.60
CA GLY A 150 24.08 -15.13 -23.11
C GLY A 150 24.71 -16.22 -22.23
N ALA A 151 24.78 -17.43 -22.74
CA ALA A 151 25.59 -18.48 -22.15
C ALA A 151 27.06 -18.33 -22.58
N LEU A 152 27.93 -18.38 -21.61
CA LEU A 152 29.39 -18.42 -21.76
C LEU A 152 29.84 -19.60 -22.63
N GLY A 153 30.69 -19.29 -23.58
CA GLY A 153 31.54 -20.25 -24.23
C GLY A 153 33.02 -19.90 -23.96
N ALA A 154 33.60 -20.57 -23.01
CA ALA A 154 35.06 -20.53 -22.80
C ALA A 154 35.76 -21.45 -23.82
N ALA A 155 36.59 -20.87 -24.67
CA ALA A 155 37.54 -21.63 -25.46
C ALA A 155 38.96 -21.19 -25.15
N ARG A 156 39.63 -22.01 -24.36
CA ARG A 156 41.04 -22.00 -24.05
C ARG A 156 41.82 -22.56 -25.25
N LYS A 157 42.72 -21.84 -25.84
CA LYS A 157 43.74 -22.41 -26.73
C LYS A 157 45.12 -21.94 -26.30
N ARG A 158 45.88 -22.92 -25.77
CA ARG A 158 47.36 -22.85 -25.63
C ARG A 158 48.00 -22.98 -27.02
N ARG A 159 49.06 -22.28 -27.27
CA ARG A 159 50.28 -22.80 -27.88
C ARG A 159 51.43 -21.79 -27.81
N ASN A 160 52.51 -22.34 -27.35
CA ASN A 160 53.94 -22.01 -27.37
C ASN A 160 54.38 -20.72 -26.73
#